data_66e8c56ef4b6d764712b0be91919db29
#
_entry.id   66e8c56ef4b6d764712b0be91919db29
#
_cell.length_a   1.000
_cell.length_b   1.000
_cell.length_c   1.000
_cell.angle_alpha   90.00
_cell.angle_beta   90.00
_cell.angle_gamma   90.00
#
_symmetry.space_group_name_H-M   'P 1'
#
loop_
_entity.id
_entity.type
_entity.pdbx_description
1 polymer ?
#
loop_
_entity_poly.entity_id
_entity_poly.type
_entity_poly.pdbx_seq_one_letter_code
_entity_poly.pdbx_strand_id
1 'polypeptide(L)'
;MGQVLHGSATTTEAIRRAIQHSQASLRALARRYGINPKTVAKWKKRGSVADLPTGPRRPKSTVLSIEEEAIVIACRHHTLLPLDDCLYALQATIPHLTRSSLHRCLKRHGISRLPQVEGDTPDKRKFKAYPIGYFHIDIAEVRTEEGKLYLFVAIDRTSKFAFVELHEKATTRVAADFLRTLIKTVPYRVHTVLTDNGTHFTTPGNKSSAAPDIKLALQRGEPFRAHAFELACAQSDIDHRLTKPKHPWTNGQVERMNRTLKEATVKRYYYETHDQLRHHLADFISAYNFARRLKTLKGLTPYEHICQAWTKQPDRFILDPTHQMPGLNS
;
A
#
# COMPACT_ATOMS: atom_id res chain seq x y z
N MET A 1 -16.05 -26.29 21.22
CA MET A 1 -17.27 -26.21 20.38
C MET A 1 -17.20 -27.33 19.35
N GLY A 2 -18.21 -28.24 19.36
CA GLY A 2 -18.24 -29.34 18.39
C GLY A 2 -18.45 -28.78 16.99
N GLN A 3 -17.62 -29.21 16.02
CA GLN A 3 -17.88 -28.92 14.62
C GLN A 3 -19.23 -29.54 14.23
N VAL A 4 -20.17 -28.71 13.81
CA VAL A 4 -21.39 -29.16 13.14
C VAL A 4 -20.94 -29.56 11.74
N LEU A 5 -20.57 -30.83 11.57
CA LEU A 5 -20.34 -31.42 10.28
C LEU A 5 -21.68 -31.56 9.53
N HIS A 6 -21.61 -31.62 8.21
CA HIS A 6 -22.75 -31.82 7.32
C HIS A 6 -23.89 -32.66 7.96
N GLY A 7 -25.14 -32.30 7.77
CA GLY A 7 -26.28 -32.93 8.43
C GLY A 7 -26.44 -34.47 8.21
N SER A 8 -25.69 -35.04 7.27
CA SER A 8 -25.58 -36.49 7.06
C SER A 8 -24.39 -37.14 7.80
N ALA A 9 -23.62 -36.40 8.60
CA ALA A 9 -22.49 -36.98 9.31
C ALA A 9 -22.96 -37.83 10.50
N THR A 10 -22.82 -39.15 10.38
CA THR A 10 -23.21 -40.14 11.41
C THR A 10 -22.15 -40.31 12.51
N THR A 11 -20.94 -39.78 12.33
CA THR A 11 -19.85 -39.89 13.32
C THR A 11 -19.38 -38.47 13.71
N THR A 12 -19.98 -37.92 14.76
CA THR A 12 -19.54 -36.66 15.38
C THR A 12 -18.29 -36.88 16.24
N GLU A 13 -17.60 -35.81 16.61
CA GLU A 13 -16.44 -35.89 17.52
C GLU A 13 -16.79 -36.57 18.85
N ALA A 14 -17.99 -36.30 19.39
CA ALA A 14 -18.46 -36.93 20.61
C ALA A 14 -18.61 -38.44 20.46
N ILE A 15 -19.19 -38.93 19.36
CA ILE A 15 -19.33 -40.37 19.05
C ILE A 15 -17.95 -41.02 18.89
N ARG A 16 -17.02 -40.36 18.20
CA ARG A 16 -15.64 -40.86 18.01
C ARG A 16 -14.92 -41.01 19.34
N ARG A 17 -15.04 -39.99 20.22
CA ARG A 17 -14.47 -40.02 21.57
C ARG A 17 -15.10 -41.13 22.42
N ALA A 18 -16.43 -41.31 22.36
CA ALA A 18 -17.12 -42.43 23.04
C ALA A 18 -16.65 -43.78 22.55
N ILE A 19 -16.42 -43.98 21.22
CA ILE A 19 -15.87 -45.21 20.64
C ILE A 19 -14.47 -45.48 21.18
N GLN A 20 -13.58 -44.47 21.23
CA GLN A 20 -12.20 -44.63 21.70
C GLN A 20 -12.12 -45.08 23.17
N HIS A 21 -12.95 -44.51 24.03
CA HIS A 21 -12.95 -44.82 25.47
C HIS A 21 -13.78 -46.04 25.86
N SER A 22 -14.63 -46.60 24.94
CA SER A 22 -15.50 -47.70 25.25
C SER A 22 -14.76 -49.05 25.26
N GLN A 23 -15.07 -49.93 26.20
CA GLN A 23 -14.61 -51.33 26.25
C GLN A 23 -15.53 -52.29 25.50
N ALA A 24 -16.66 -51.83 24.95
CA ALA A 24 -17.61 -52.65 24.25
C ALA A 24 -17.05 -53.20 22.91
N SER A 25 -17.61 -54.35 22.48
CA SER A 25 -17.20 -54.96 21.22
C SER A 25 -17.51 -54.10 20.00
N LEU A 26 -16.73 -54.24 18.92
CA LEU A 26 -16.94 -53.48 17.67
C LEU A 26 -18.39 -53.62 17.13
N ARG A 27 -18.96 -54.82 17.23
CA ARG A 27 -20.35 -55.09 16.78
C ARG A 27 -21.38 -54.39 17.67
N ALA A 28 -21.15 -54.35 18.97
CA ALA A 28 -22.06 -53.67 19.89
C ALA A 28 -22.05 -52.16 19.68
N LEU A 29 -20.86 -51.54 19.52
CA LEU A 29 -20.74 -50.13 19.21
C LEU A 29 -21.29 -49.76 17.84
N ALA A 30 -21.11 -50.61 16.84
CA ALA A 30 -21.66 -50.44 15.51
C ALA A 30 -23.21 -50.37 15.56
N ARG A 31 -23.84 -51.32 16.27
CA ARG A 31 -25.30 -51.33 16.51
C ARG A 31 -25.74 -50.07 17.31
N ARG A 32 -25.06 -49.75 18.38
CA ARG A 32 -25.39 -48.60 19.26
C ARG A 32 -25.42 -47.26 18.51
N TYR A 33 -24.47 -47.04 17.61
CA TYR A 33 -24.33 -45.78 16.90
C TYR A 33 -24.83 -45.80 15.46
N GLY A 34 -25.38 -46.90 15.00
CA GLY A 34 -25.90 -47.06 13.62
C GLY A 34 -24.84 -46.90 12.53
N ILE A 35 -23.59 -47.35 12.81
CA ILE A 35 -22.44 -47.19 11.90
C ILE A 35 -21.79 -48.54 11.56
N ASN A 36 -21.03 -48.55 10.45
CA ASN A 36 -20.35 -49.77 10.03
C ASN A 36 -19.28 -50.22 11.04
N PRO A 37 -19.15 -51.53 11.39
CA PRO A 37 -18.11 -52.04 12.28
C PRO A 37 -16.68 -51.66 11.86
N LYS A 38 -16.41 -51.57 10.53
CA LYS A 38 -15.11 -51.08 10.02
C LYS A 38 -14.83 -49.66 10.41
N THR A 39 -15.86 -48.81 10.47
CA THR A 39 -15.76 -47.42 10.92
C THR A 39 -15.44 -47.33 12.44
N VAL A 40 -16.07 -48.21 13.23
CA VAL A 40 -15.76 -48.33 14.66
C VAL A 40 -14.32 -48.76 14.87
N ALA A 41 -13.86 -49.80 14.16
CA ALA A 41 -12.48 -50.29 14.22
C ALA A 41 -11.47 -49.19 13.83
N LYS A 42 -11.78 -48.44 12.77
CA LYS A 42 -10.98 -47.29 12.34
C LYS A 42 -10.82 -46.25 13.47
N TRP A 43 -11.92 -45.86 14.14
CA TRP A 43 -11.88 -44.86 15.19
C TRP A 43 -11.25 -45.36 16.48
N LYS A 44 -11.39 -46.64 16.83
CA LYS A 44 -10.68 -47.28 17.95
C LYS A 44 -9.16 -47.26 17.79
N LYS A 45 -8.64 -47.42 16.58
CA LYS A 45 -7.19 -47.38 16.28
C LYS A 45 -6.59 -46.01 16.24
N ARG A 46 -7.39 -44.95 16.14
CA ARG A 46 -6.88 -43.58 16.02
C ARG A 46 -6.61 -42.95 17.38
N GLY A 47 -5.45 -42.28 17.53
CA GLY A 47 -5.12 -41.46 18.70
C GLY A 47 -5.80 -40.09 18.75
N SER A 48 -6.52 -39.70 17.68
CA SER A 48 -7.20 -38.40 17.59
C SER A 48 -8.59 -38.57 17.01
N VAL A 49 -9.55 -37.81 17.51
CA VAL A 49 -10.95 -37.74 17.02
C VAL A 49 -11.13 -36.77 15.85
N ALA A 50 -10.13 -35.95 15.54
CA ALA A 50 -10.18 -34.97 14.46
C ALA A 50 -10.16 -35.63 13.08
N ASP A 51 -10.80 -34.98 12.11
CA ASP A 51 -10.72 -35.41 10.72
C ASP A 51 -9.33 -35.15 10.16
N LEU A 52 -8.81 -36.08 9.37
CA LEU A 52 -7.56 -35.88 8.64
C LEU A 52 -7.83 -34.99 7.44
N PRO A 53 -6.87 -34.15 7.05
CA PRO A 53 -6.95 -33.40 5.80
C PRO A 53 -7.22 -34.33 4.62
N THR A 54 -8.23 -34.03 3.81
CA THR A 54 -8.64 -34.84 2.65
C THR A 54 -7.85 -34.52 1.39
N GLY A 55 -7.11 -33.42 1.39
CA GLY A 55 -6.26 -32.98 0.26
C GLY A 55 -4.97 -33.79 0.14
N PRO A 56 -4.27 -33.66 -0.98
CA PRO A 56 -2.97 -34.30 -1.18
C PRO A 56 -1.95 -33.74 -0.16
N ARG A 57 -1.05 -34.62 0.33
CA ARG A 57 0.02 -34.25 1.28
C ARG A 57 0.96 -33.16 0.72
N ARG A 58 1.18 -33.18 -0.59
CA ARG A 58 1.98 -32.19 -1.33
C ARG A 58 1.14 -31.65 -2.47
N PRO A 59 0.35 -30.60 -2.25
CA PRO A 59 -0.46 -30.01 -3.30
C PRO A 59 0.43 -29.38 -4.38
N LYS A 60 0.16 -29.70 -5.65
CA LYS A 60 0.80 -29.10 -6.83
C LYS A 60 -0.15 -28.13 -7.51
N SER A 61 0.37 -27.21 -8.30
CA SER A 61 -0.45 -26.43 -9.21
C SER A 61 -0.95 -27.29 -10.36
N THR A 62 -2.17 -27.03 -10.80
CA THR A 62 -2.74 -27.57 -12.04
C THR A 62 -2.79 -26.52 -13.15
N VAL A 63 -2.40 -25.27 -12.83
CA VAL A 63 -2.54 -24.11 -13.72
C VAL A 63 -1.17 -23.48 -14.03
N LEU A 64 -0.26 -23.45 -13.06
CA LEU A 64 1.07 -22.85 -13.21
C LEU A 64 2.11 -23.94 -13.42
N SER A 65 3.05 -23.74 -14.34
CA SER A 65 4.24 -24.58 -14.49
C SER A 65 5.22 -24.37 -13.32
N ILE A 66 6.24 -25.19 -13.25
CA ILE A 66 7.28 -25.06 -12.20
C ILE A 66 8.06 -23.75 -12.38
N GLU A 67 8.34 -23.37 -13.61
CA GLU A 67 9.03 -22.13 -13.98
C GLU A 67 8.20 -20.90 -13.63
N GLU A 68 6.89 -20.95 -13.93
CA GLU A 68 5.98 -19.86 -13.58
C GLU A 68 5.80 -19.72 -12.07
N GLU A 69 5.76 -20.81 -11.31
CA GLU A 69 5.78 -20.76 -9.84
C GLU A 69 7.09 -20.11 -9.33
N ALA A 70 8.23 -20.46 -9.92
CA ALA A 70 9.52 -19.86 -9.56
C ALA A 70 9.54 -18.35 -9.81
N ILE A 71 9.00 -17.89 -10.95
CA ILE A 71 8.86 -16.46 -11.27
C ILE A 71 7.96 -15.76 -10.24
N VAL A 72 6.81 -16.34 -9.88
CA VAL A 72 5.89 -15.80 -8.87
C VAL A 72 6.59 -15.67 -7.51
N ILE A 73 7.34 -16.70 -7.10
CA ILE A 73 8.05 -16.72 -5.82
C ILE A 73 9.15 -15.65 -5.81
N ALA A 74 9.97 -15.60 -6.86
CA ALA A 74 11.03 -14.61 -6.98
C ALA A 74 10.46 -13.17 -6.95
N CYS A 75 9.45 -12.89 -7.75
CA CYS A 75 8.76 -11.61 -7.76
C CYS A 75 8.30 -11.21 -6.34
N ARG A 76 7.63 -12.12 -5.61
CA ARG A 76 7.13 -11.84 -4.27
C ARG A 76 8.24 -11.61 -3.26
N HIS A 77 9.32 -12.39 -3.29
CA HIS A 77 10.45 -12.25 -2.37
C HIS A 77 11.22 -10.96 -2.57
N HIS A 78 11.48 -10.59 -3.83
CA HIS A 78 12.28 -9.40 -4.13
C HIS A 78 11.49 -8.09 -4.03
N THR A 79 10.21 -8.09 -4.44
CA THR A 79 9.42 -6.86 -4.52
C THR A 79 8.58 -6.58 -3.28
N LEU A 80 8.20 -7.61 -2.50
CA LEU A 80 7.25 -7.55 -1.39
C LEU A 80 5.92 -6.86 -1.78
N LEU A 81 5.53 -6.93 -3.05
CA LEU A 81 4.30 -6.33 -3.54
C LEU A 81 3.06 -7.01 -2.92
N PRO A 82 1.96 -6.30 -2.63
CA PRO A 82 0.67 -6.89 -2.30
C PRO A 82 0.18 -7.86 -3.38
N LEU A 83 -0.74 -8.78 -3.03
CA LEU A 83 -1.22 -9.83 -3.93
C LEU A 83 -1.70 -9.30 -5.28
N ASP A 84 -2.51 -8.25 -5.27
CA ASP A 84 -3.09 -7.70 -6.49
C ASP A 84 -2.04 -6.93 -7.33
N ASP A 85 -1.08 -6.28 -6.68
CA ASP A 85 0.03 -5.60 -7.37
C ASP A 85 0.98 -6.62 -8.01
N CYS A 86 1.25 -7.77 -7.33
CA CYS A 86 1.97 -8.90 -7.92
C CYS A 86 1.23 -9.45 -9.14
N LEU A 87 -0.10 -9.59 -9.06
CA LEU A 87 -0.90 -10.08 -10.19
C LEU A 87 -0.70 -9.20 -11.41
N TYR A 88 -0.89 -7.88 -11.26
CA TYR A 88 -0.74 -6.94 -12.37
C TYR A 88 0.69 -6.89 -12.91
N ALA A 89 1.71 -6.97 -12.06
CA ALA A 89 3.10 -6.99 -12.50
C ALA A 89 3.45 -8.25 -13.31
N LEU A 90 2.83 -9.39 -12.98
CA LEU A 90 3.12 -10.68 -13.61
C LEU A 90 2.22 -11.01 -14.81
N GLN A 91 1.10 -10.34 -15.01
CA GLN A 91 0.18 -10.64 -16.11
C GLN A 91 0.79 -10.50 -17.50
N ALA A 92 1.77 -9.62 -17.68
CA ALA A 92 2.48 -9.49 -18.96
C ALA A 92 3.35 -10.74 -19.27
N THR A 93 3.91 -11.37 -18.23
CA THR A 93 4.78 -12.56 -18.35
C THR A 93 3.98 -13.86 -18.29
N ILE A 94 2.91 -13.90 -17.48
CA ILE A 94 2.04 -15.05 -17.28
C ILE A 94 0.59 -14.61 -17.55
N PRO A 95 0.15 -14.56 -18.83
CA PRO A 95 -1.15 -13.99 -19.20
C PRO A 95 -2.38 -14.71 -18.58
N HIS A 96 -2.27 -16.01 -18.32
CA HIS A 96 -3.32 -16.80 -17.71
C HIS A 96 -3.31 -16.78 -16.16
N LEU A 97 -2.42 -16.01 -15.55
CA LEU A 97 -2.34 -15.87 -14.11
C LEU A 97 -3.61 -15.22 -13.55
N THR A 98 -4.29 -15.95 -12.68
CA THR A 98 -5.47 -15.44 -11.98
C THR A 98 -5.11 -15.09 -10.53
N ARG A 99 -5.91 -14.24 -9.91
CA ARG A 99 -5.76 -13.92 -8.48
C ARG A 99 -5.81 -15.17 -7.60
N SER A 100 -6.64 -16.14 -7.96
CA SER A 100 -6.81 -17.39 -7.21
C SER A 100 -5.61 -18.33 -7.37
N SER A 101 -5.06 -18.47 -8.58
CA SER A 101 -3.87 -19.30 -8.83
C SER A 101 -2.64 -18.69 -8.15
N LEU A 102 -2.46 -17.37 -8.24
CA LEU A 102 -1.41 -16.63 -7.55
C LEU A 102 -1.49 -16.80 -6.01
N HIS A 103 -2.67 -16.58 -5.42
CA HIS A 103 -2.85 -16.74 -3.96
C HIS A 103 -2.56 -18.19 -3.51
N ARG A 104 -3.01 -19.18 -4.25
CA ARG A 104 -2.75 -20.61 -3.94
C ARG A 104 -1.26 -20.95 -4.06
N CYS A 105 -0.57 -20.41 -5.07
CA CYS A 105 0.88 -20.55 -5.21
C CYS A 105 1.60 -19.96 -3.98
N LEU A 106 1.37 -18.69 -3.66
CA LEU A 106 1.97 -18.03 -2.52
C LEU A 106 1.67 -18.71 -1.18
N LYS A 107 0.46 -19.28 -1.02
CA LYS A 107 0.06 -20.04 0.16
C LYS A 107 0.82 -21.35 0.29
N ARG A 108 1.03 -22.09 -0.82
CA ARG A 108 1.82 -23.33 -0.82
C ARG A 108 3.25 -23.09 -0.36
N HIS A 109 3.83 -21.97 -0.75
CA HIS A 109 5.19 -21.59 -0.41
C HIS A 109 5.32 -20.78 0.90
N GLY A 110 4.21 -20.63 1.68
CA GLY A 110 4.23 -19.97 2.97
C GLY A 110 4.41 -18.43 2.92
N ILE A 111 4.37 -17.81 1.73
CA ILE A 111 4.62 -16.38 1.50
C ILE A 111 3.38 -15.58 1.11
N SER A 112 2.20 -16.10 1.43
CA SER A 112 0.93 -15.43 1.12
C SER A 112 0.71 -14.14 1.93
N ARG A 113 1.31 -14.06 3.12
CA ARG A 113 1.29 -12.85 3.96
C ARG A 113 2.59 -12.08 3.80
N LEU A 114 2.49 -10.76 3.72
CA LEU A 114 3.67 -9.90 3.84
C LEU A 114 4.18 -9.92 5.29
N PRO A 115 5.49 -9.76 5.52
CA PRO A 115 6.01 -9.52 6.85
C PRO A 115 5.22 -8.36 7.49
N GLN A 116 4.65 -8.58 8.67
CA GLN A 116 3.98 -7.52 9.41
C GLN A 116 5.05 -6.63 10.05
N VAL A 117 4.99 -5.34 9.73
CA VAL A 117 5.55 -4.30 10.59
C VAL A 117 4.43 -3.91 11.53
N GLU A 118 4.65 -4.00 12.83
CA GLU A 118 3.66 -3.69 13.85
C GLU A 118 3.03 -2.31 13.62
N GLY A 119 1.71 -2.25 13.58
CA GLY A 119 0.93 -1.02 13.43
C GLY A 119 -0.51 -1.30 13.03
N ASP A 120 -1.44 -0.58 13.66
CA ASP A 120 -2.90 -0.70 13.56
C ASP A 120 -3.46 -0.84 12.14
N THR A 121 -4.45 -1.71 11.98
CA THR A 121 -5.29 -1.83 10.78
C THR A 121 -6.37 -0.73 10.79
N PRO A 122 -6.31 0.26 9.91
CA PRO A 122 -7.33 1.31 9.88
C PRO A 122 -8.62 0.85 9.20
N ASP A 123 -9.75 1.33 9.73
CA ASP A 123 -11.11 1.13 9.20
C ASP A 123 -11.26 1.51 7.72
N LYS A 124 -12.00 0.69 6.97
CA LYS A 124 -12.28 0.90 5.54
C LYS A 124 -13.34 1.99 5.34
N ARG A 125 -12.96 3.26 5.36
CA ARG A 125 -13.84 4.36 4.94
C ARG A 125 -13.69 4.65 3.45
N LYS A 126 -14.81 4.83 2.74
CA LYS A 126 -14.80 5.28 1.33
C LYS A 126 -14.40 6.75 1.29
N PHE A 127 -13.28 7.04 0.64
CA PHE A 127 -12.82 8.41 0.44
C PHE A 127 -13.60 9.10 -0.69
N LYS A 128 -13.88 10.40 -0.50
CA LYS A 128 -14.48 11.26 -1.53
C LYS A 128 -13.54 11.31 -2.75
N ALA A 129 -14.09 11.22 -3.94
CA ALA A 129 -13.33 11.38 -5.18
C ALA A 129 -12.93 12.86 -5.36
N TYR A 130 -11.70 13.08 -5.79
CA TYR A 130 -11.17 14.42 -6.09
C TYR A 130 -10.56 14.42 -7.49
N PRO A 131 -10.53 15.57 -8.17
CA PRO A 131 -9.82 15.68 -9.43
C PRO A 131 -8.30 15.55 -9.21
N ILE A 132 -7.56 15.27 -10.29
CA ILE A 132 -6.09 15.25 -10.30
C ILE A 132 -5.55 16.63 -9.91
N GLY A 133 -4.42 16.68 -9.16
CA GLY A 133 -3.82 17.91 -8.66
C GLY A 133 -4.16 18.24 -7.19
N TYR A 134 -4.69 17.27 -6.45
CA TYR A 134 -4.85 17.34 -4.99
C TYR A 134 -3.72 16.56 -4.31
N PHE A 135 -2.75 17.25 -3.76
CA PHE A 135 -1.60 16.64 -3.08
C PHE A 135 -1.74 16.64 -1.57
N HIS A 136 -1.29 15.55 -0.96
CA HIS A 136 -0.96 15.48 0.46
C HIS A 136 0.55 15.58 0.59
N ILE A 137 1.02 16.48 1.45
CA ILE A 137 2.45 16.67 1.73
C ILE A 137 2.73 16.38 3.20
N ASP A 138 3.84 15.70 3.46
CA ASP A 138 4.30 15.38 4.80
C ASP A 138 5.83 15.34 4.85
N ILE A 139 6.39 15.51 6.05
CA ILE A 139 7.84 15.46 6.29
C ILE A 139 8.10 14.36 7.30
N ALA A 140 9.00 13.45 6.96
CA ALA A 140 9.42 12.38 7.84
C ALA A 140 10.93 12.42 8.07
N GLU A 141 11.38 12.00 9.24
CA GLU A 141 12.80 11.86 9.52
C GLU A 141 13.32 10.50 9.09
N VAL A 142 14.51 10.49 8.50
CA VAL A 142 15.30 9.30 8.17
C VAL A 142 16.75 9.51 8.58
N ARG A 143 17.52 8.43 8.68
CA ARG A 143 18.93 8.49 9.06
C ARG A 143 19.78 7.62 8.17
N THR A 144 20.99 8.10 7.90
CA THR A 144 22.15 7.33 7.41
C THR A 144 23.25 7.40 8.45
N GLU A 145 24.42 6.81 8.18
CA GLU A 145 25.58 6.93 9.06
C GLU A 145 26.10 8.37 9.16
N GLU A 146 26.04 9.12 8.06
CA GLU A 146 26.40 10.55 8.03
C GLU A 146 25.48 11.45 8.87
N GLY A 147 24.31 10.95 9.25
CA GLY A 147 23.42 11.71 10.13
C GLY A 147 21.94 11.69 9.71
N LYS A 148 21.23 12.72 10.14
CA LYS A 148 19.79 12.87 9.98
C LYS A 148 19.46 13.61 8.68
N LEU A 149 18.45 13.12 7.98
CA LEU A 149 17.82 13.76 6.82
C LEU A 149 16.31 13.90 7.02
N TYR A 150 15.73 14.83 6.31
CA TYR A 150 14.30 15.06 6.24
C TYR A 150 13.77 14.63 4.88
N LEU A 151 12.88 13.66 4.91
CA LEU A 151 12.20 13.11 3.75
C LEU A 151 10.90 13.88 3.53
N PHE A 152 10.88 14.74 2.53
CA PHE A 152 9.68 15.45 2.07
C PHE A 152 8.96 14.58 1.06
N VAL A 153 7.68 14.33 1.28
CA VAL A 153 6.85 13.44 0.45
C VAL A 153 5.58 14.15 0.07
N ALA A 154 5.32 14.20 -1.23
CA ALA A 154 4.04 14.60 -1.79
C ALA A 154 3.41 13.43 -2.53
N ILE A 155 2.11 13.20 -2.34
CA ILE A 155 1.35 12.20 -3.09
C ILE A 155 0.05 12.80 -3.62
N ASP A 156 -0.17 12.71 -4.93
CA ASP A 156 -1.45 13.05 -5.53
C ASP A 156 -2.52 12.07 -5.09
N ARG A 157 -3.60 12.59 -4.57
CA ARG A 157 -4.70 11.79 -4.02
C ARG A 157 -5.39 10.93 -5.07
N THR A 158 -5.39 11.34 -6.31
CA THR A 158 -6.11 10.70 -7.41
C THR A 158 -5.21 9.79 -8.23
N SER A 159 -4.13 10.33 -8.81
CA SER A 159 -3.19 9.55 -9.62
C SER A 159 -2.26 8.65 -8.80
N LYS A 160 -2.14 8.90 -7.49
CA LYS A 160 -1.14 8.26 -6.61
C LYS A 160 0.31 8.58 -7.01
N PHE A 161 0.52 9.52 -7.90
CA PHE A 161 1.86 9.98 -8.25
C PHE A 161 2.57 10.51 -7.01
N ALA A 162 3.78 10.04 -6.77
CA ALA A 162 4.59 10.41 -5.64
C ALA A 162 5.79 11.26 -6.08
N PHE A 163 6.01 12.37 -5.38
CA PHE A 163 7.19 13.23 -5.52
C PHE A 163 7.90 13.31 -4.18
N VAL A 164 9.22 13.16 -4.18
CA VAL A 164 10.01 13.01 -2.95
C VAL A 164 11.33 13.74 -3.08
N GLU A 165 11.75 14.43 -2.03
CA GLU A 165 13.07 15.02 -1.88
C GLU A 165 13.66 14.72 -0.51
N LEU A 166 15.01 14.66 -0.44
CA LEU A 166 15.76 14.53 0.81
C LEU A 166 16.56 15.81 1.09
N HIS A 167 16.35 16.37 2.26
CA HIS A 167 17.02 17.60 2.71
C HIS A 167 17.68 17.41 4.07
N GLU A 168 18.78 18.09 4.30
CA GLU A 168 19.48 18.09 5.59
C GLU A 168 18.75 18.91 6.66
N LYS A 169 17.91 19.85 6.23
CA LYS A 169 17.14 20.75 7.11
C LYS A 169 15.69 20.80 6.66
N ALA A 170 14.78 20.80 7.64
CA ALA A 170 13.37 21.09 7.40
C ALA A 170 13.09 22.52 7.87
N THR A 171 13.12 23.46 6.93
CA THR A 171 12.78 24.86 7.19
C THR A 171 11.56 25.28 6.36
N THR A 172 10.97 26.42 6.71
CA THR A 172 9.84 26.99 5.97
C THR A 172 10.20 27.29 4.50
N ARG A 173 11.44 27.69 4.24
CA ARG A 173 11.96 27.93 2.88
C ARG A 173 12.10 26.64 2.10
N VAL A 174 12.73 25.62 2.70
CA VAL A 174 12.87 24.30 2.07
C VAL A 174 11.49 23.71 1.72
N ALA A 175 10.51 23.84 2.60
CA ALA A 175 9.14 23.39 2.31
C ALA A 175 8.51 24.16 1.13
N ALA A 176 8.73 25.48 1.05
CA ALA A 176 8.26 26.29 -0.06
C ALA A 176 8.97 25.94 -1.39
N ASP A 177 10.28 25.68 -1.36
CA ASP A 177 11.05 25.28 -2.54
C ASP A 177 10.65 23.88 -3.02
N PHE A 178 10.43 22.93 -2.11
CA PHE A 178 9.85 21.63 -2.41
C PHE A 178 8.51 21.74 -3.15
N LEU A 179 7.60 22.61 -2.68
CA LEU A 179 6.34 22.87 -3.36
C LEU A 179 6.53 23.44 -4.77
N ARG A 180 7.46 24.39 -4.94
CA ARG A 180 7.79 24.98 -6.26
C ARG A 180 8.34 23.92 -7.22
N THR A 181 9.21 23.02 -6.74
CA THR A 181 9.74 21.92 -7.54
C THR A 181 8.65 20.92 -7.91
N LEU A 182 7.78 20.56 -6.95
CA LEU A 182 6.61 19.71 -7.23
C LEU A 182 5.75 20.28 -8.36
N ILE A 183 5.41 21.59 -8.30
CA ILE A 183 4.59 22.26 -9.31
C ILE A 183 5.22 22.21 -10.70
N LYS A 184 6.55 22.33 -10.78
CA LYS A 184 7.30 22.24 -12.05
C LYS A 184 7.40 20.83 -12.60
N THR A 185 7.40 19.83 -11.71
CA THR A 185 7.59 18.40 -12.07
C THR A 185 6.32 17.77 -12.62
N VAL A 186 5.14 18.15 -12.13
CA VAL A 186 3.89 17.53 -12.59
C VAL A 186 3.34 18.22 -13.82
N PRO A 187 2.79 17.47 -14.82
CA PRO A 187 2.29 18.04 -16.07
C PRO A 187 0.91 18.69 -15.94
N TYR A 188 0.32 18.74 -14.76
CA TYR A 188 -1.02 19.25 -14.49
C TYR A 188 -1.02 20.30 -13.38
N ARG A 189 -2.08 21.07 -13.30
CA ARG A 189 -2.22 22.12 -12.27
C ARG A 189 -2.42 21.51 -10.90
N VAL A 190 -1.56 21.89 -9.96
CA VAL A 190 -1.75 21.63 -8.53
C VAL A 190 -2.76 22.66 -8.01
N HIS A 191 -3.93 22.21 -7.60
CA HIS A 191 -5.00 23.11 -7.15
C HIS A 191 -5.24 23.10 -5.64
N THR A 192 -4.86 22.00 -4.96
CA THR A 192 -5.03 21.86 -3.51
C THR A 192 -3.86 21.12 -2.91
N VAL A 193 -3.36 21.61 -1.80
CA VAL A 193 -2.34 20.93 -0.99
C VAL A 193 -2.86 20.77 0.43
N LEU A 194 -2.80 19.56 0.96
CA LEU A 194 -3.12 19.25 2.35
C LEU A 194 -1.83 18.91 3.10
N THR A 195 -1.58 19.64 4.19
CA THR A 195 -0.46 19.39 5.09
C THR A 195 -0.94 19.16 6.52
N ASP A 196 -0.06 18.72 7.39
CA ASP A 196 -0.28 18.86 8.82
C ASP A 196 -0.12 20.32 9.29
N ASN A 197 -0.28 20.57 10.60
CA ASN A 197 -0.13 21.89 11.19
C ASN A 197 1.33 22.18 11.63
N GLY A 198 2.30 21.50 11.03
CA GLY A 198 3.72 21.68 11.33
C GLY A 198 4.21 23.09 11.00
N THR A 199 5.17 23.58 11.79
CA THR A 199 5.77 24.92 11.62
C THR A 199 6.47 25.11 10.27
N HIS A 200 6.68 24.04 9.52
CA HIS A 200 7.24 24.06 8.16
C HIS A 200 6.24 24.54 7.12
N PHE A 201 4.94 24.36 7.39
CA PHE A 201 3.85 24.61 6.44
C PHE A 201 2.98 25.81 6.81
N THR A 202 2.86 26.13 8.10
CA THR A 202 2.01 27.23 8.56
C THR A 202 2.56 27.88 9.83
N THR A 203 2.04 29.06 10.14
CA THR A 203 2.37 29.77 11.38
C THR A 203 1.74 29.03 12.59
N PRO A 204 2.50 28.79 13.68
CA PRO A 204 1.97 28.14 14.87
C PRO A 204 0.71 28.83 15.41
N GLY A 205 -0.30 28.03 15.75
CA GLY A 205 -1.57 28.52 16.29
C GLY A 205 -2.64 28.82 15.24
N ASN A 206 -2.32 28.84 13.96
CA ASN A 206 -3.31 28.99 12.90
C ASN A 206 -4.22 27.76 12.83
N LYS A 207 -5.55 28.01 12.79
CA LYS A 207 -6.55 26.94 12.59
C LYS A 207 -6.88 26.70 11.12
N SER A 208 -6.52 27.63 10.25
CA SER A 208 -6.70 27.62 8.79
C SER A 208 -5.48 28.21 8.13
N SER A 209 -5.29 27.93 6.84
CA SER A 209 -4.21 28.54 6.07
C SER A 209 -4.43 30.04 5.88
N ALA A 210 -3.36 30.81 5.93
CA ALA A 210 -3.33 32.22 5.62
C ALA A 210 -3.15 32.51 4.11
N ALA A 211 -2.99 31.49 3.27
CA ALA A 211 -2.76 31.68 1.83
C ALA A 211 -3.83 32.51 1.12
N PRO A 212 -5.15 32.40 1.43
CA PRO A 212 -6.18 33.27 0.84
C PRO A 212 -5.98 34.73 1.16
N ASP A 213 -5.66 35.09 2.41
CA ASP A 213 -5.44 36.47 2.85
C ASP A 213 -4.17 37.05 2.22
N ILE A 214 -3.11 36.24 2.13
CA ILE A 214 -1.85 36.61 1.46
C ILE A 214 -2.12 36.88 -0.04
N LYS A 215 -2.93 36.04 -0.71
CA LYS A 215 -3.30 36.23 -2.11
C LYS A 215 -4.04 37.55 -2.31
N LEU A 216 -4.97 37.88 -1.43
CA LEU A 216 -5.72 39.13 -1.49
C LEU A 216 -4.81 40.36 -1.27
N ALA A 217 -3.88 40.31 -0.29
CA ALA A 217 -2.92 41.34 -0.07
C ALA A 217 -1.97 41.55 -1.26
N LEU A 218 -1.51 40.44 -1.89
CA LEU A 218 -0.71 40.51 -3.12
C LEU A 218 -1.47 41.20 -4.27
N GLN A 219 -2.76 40.92 -4.45
CA GLN A 219 -3.59 41.55 -5.48
C GLN A 219 -3.81 43.05 -5.26
N ARG A 220 -3.88 43.46 -3.98
CA ARG A 220 -4.08 44.87 -3.60
C ARG A 220 -2.78 45.71 -3.45
N GLY A 221 -1.61 45.04 -3.54
CA GLY A 221 -0.33 45.66 -3.31
C GLY A 221 -0.11 46.13 -1.84
N GLU A 222 -0.85 45.48 -0.91
CA GLU A 222 -0.77 45.82 0.50
C GLU A 222 0.45 45.13 1.16
N PRO A 223 1.12 45.78 2.13
CA PRO A 223 2.23 45.14 2.85
C PRO A 223 1.70 44.02 3.72
N PHE A 224 2.37 42.87 3.68
CA PHE A 224 2.03 41.71 4.50
C PHE A 224 3.26 40.96 5.00
N ARG A 225 3.09 40.20 6.07
CA ARG A 225 4.09 39.24 6.57
C ARG A 225 3.55 37.85 6.32
N ALA A 226 4.28 37.07 5.53
CA ALA A 226 3.83 35.75 5.15
C ALA A 226 4.77 34.62 5.56
N HIS A 227 4.20 33.51 5.92
CA HIS A 227 4.90 32.24 6.02
C HIS A 227 5.33 31.78 4.60
N ALA A 228 6.59 31.37 4.42
CA ALA A 228 7.15 31.11 3.07
C ALA A 228 6.35 30.06 2.28
N PHE A 229 5.88 28.99 2.92
CA PHE A 229 5.06 27.97 2.27
C PHE A 229 3.69 28.49 1.84
N GLU A 230 3.01 29.24 2.72
CA GLU A 230 1.69 29.82 2.42
C GLU A 230 1.79 30.91 1.34
N LEU A 231 2.90 31.66 1.29
CA LEU A 231 3.19 32.58 0.20
C LEU A 231 3.36 31.83 -1.12
N ALA A 232 4.09 30.70 -1.14
CA ALA A 232 4.23 29.89 -2.35
C ALA A 232 2.89 29.33 -2.83
N CYS A 233 2.01 28.91 -1.92
CA CYS A 233 0.64 28.50 -2.25
C CYS A 233 -0.17 29.65 -2.85
N ALA A 234 -0.14 30.84 -2.23
CA ALA A 234 -0.87 32.02 -2.70
C ALA A 234 -0.40 32.48 -4.09
N GLN A 235 0.92 32.49 -4.35
CA GLN A 235 1.50 32.84 -5.65
C GLN A 235 1.14 31.86 -6.76
N SER A 236 0.93 30.59 -6.42
CA SER A 236 0.61 29.51 -7.37
C SER A 236 -0.89 29.20 -7.48
N ASP A 237 -1.74 30.00 -6.86
CA ASP A 237 -3.21 29.81 -6.81
C ASP A 237 -3.62 28.44 -6.24
N ILE A 238 -2.94 27.99 -5.19
CA ILE A 238 -3.16 26.71 -4.54
C ILE A 238 -3.98 26.90 -3.26
N ASP A 239 -5.07 26.14 -3.13
CA ASP A 239 -5.85 26.03 -1.90
C ASP A 239 -5.08 25.20 -0.87
N HIS A 240 -4.42 25.87 0.07
CA HIS A 240 -3.70 25.22 1.15
C HIS A 240 -4.64 24.86 2.30
N ARG A 241 -4.74 23.58 2.60
CA ARG A 241 -5.56 23.02 3.67
C ARG A 241 -4.72 22.41 4.76
N LEU A 242 -5.12 22.64 6.00
CA LEU A 242 -4.52 22.02 7.17
C LEU A 242 -5.35 20.84 7.64
N THR A 243 -4.69 19.78 8.14
CA THR A 243 -5.40 18.65 8.76
C THR A 243 -6.07 19.10 10.05
N LYS A 244 -7.28 18.61 10.28
CA LYS A 244 -7.99 18.90 11.54
C LYS A 244 -7.27 18.21 12.71
N PRO A 245 -7.01 18.92 13.83
CA PRO A 245 -6.47 18.30 15.03
C PRO A 245 -7.33 17.08 15.45
N LYS A 246 -6.70 15.99 15.89
CA LYS A 246 -7.36 14.73 16.29
C LYS A 246 -8.12 13.98 15.17
N HIS A 247 -7.82 14.26 13.88
CA HIS A 247 -8.37 13.54 12.75
C HIS A 247 -7.26 12.91 11.87
N PRO A 248 -6.49 11.92 12.39
CA PRO A 248 -5.32 11.35 11.71
C PRO A 248 -5.66 10.73 10.36
N TRP A 249 -6.89 10.24 10.15
CA TRP A 249 -7.30 9.63 8.88
C TRP A 249 -7.31 10.59 7.68
N THR A 250 -7.23 11.90 7.88
CA THR A 250 -7.19 12.87 6.78
C THR A 250 -5.85 12.82 6.03
N ASN A 251 -4.75 12.45 6.70
CA ASN A 251 -3.40 12.37 6.13
C ASN A 251 -2.95 10.93 5.77
N GLY A 252 -3.83 9.94 5.93
CA GLY A 252 -3.49 8.52 5.83
C GLY A 252 -2.91 8.06 4.49
N GLN A 253 -3.01 8.84 3.40
CA GLN A 253 -2.38 8.48 2.12
C GLN A 253 -0.88 8.78 2.12
N VAL A 254 -0.48 9.96 2.57
CA VAL A 254 0.94 10.32 2.64
C VAL A 254 1.64 9.55 3.76
N GLU A 255 0.97 9.30 4.90
CA GLU A 255 1.50 8.43 5.96
C GLU A 255 1.78 7.01 5.45
N ARG A 256 0.87 6.46 4.63
CA ARG A 256 1.09 5.17 3.99
C ARG A 256 2.25 5.22 3.00
N MET A 257 2.39 6.31 2.24
CA MET A 257 3.52 6.48 1.33
C MET A 257 4.83 6.60 2.11
N ASN A 258 4.89 7.40 3.17
CA ASN A 258 6.02 7.48 4.08
C ASN A 258 6.42 6.12 4.65
N ARG A 259 5.44 5.32 5.07
CA ARG A 259 5.68 3.95 5.53
C ARG A 259 6.27 3.09 4.41
N THR A 260 5.68 3.12 3.22
CA THR A 260 6.16 2.36 2.05
C THR A 260 7.60 2.73 1.69
N LEU A 261 7.93 4.02 1.70
CA LEU A 261 9.28 4.50 1.45
C LEU A 261 10.28 4.01 2.51
N LYS A 262 9.94 4.18 3.78
CA LYS A 262 10.80 3.72 4.89
C LYS A 262 10.99 2.19 4.89
N GLU A 263 9.97 1.42 4.56
CA GLU A 263 10.03 -0.04 4.46
C GLU A 263 10.87 -0.50 3.26
N ALA A 264 10.83 0.23 2.16
CA ALA A 264 11.64 -0.05 0.97
C ALA A 264 13.10 0.39 1.11
N THR A 265 13.40 1.34 2.00
CA THR A 265 14.72 1.96 2.17
C THR A 265 15.30 1.71 3.58
N VAL A 266 15.27 2.70 4.44
CA VAL A 266 15.98 2.77 5.74
C VAL A 266 15.58 1.72 6.77
N LYS A 267 14.45 1.06 6.64
CA LYS A 267 14.07 -0.08 7.48
C LYS A 267 14.66 -1.41 6.99
N ARG A 268 15.08 -1.45 5.73
CA ARG A 268 15.54 -2.68 5.09
C ARG A 268 17.03 -2.67 4.81
N TYR A 269 17.58 -1.50 4.50
CA TYR A 269 18.98 -1.33 4.12
C TYR A 269 19.67 -0.33 5.02
N TYR A 270 20.94 -0.57 5.26
CA TYR A 270 21.85 0.35 5.92
C TYR A 270 22.52 1.24 4.87
N TYR A 271 22.65 2.52 5.12
CA TYR A 271 23.27 3.49 4.22
C TYR A 271 24.41 4.20 4.92
N GLU A 272 25.60 4.10 4.36
CA GLU A 272 26.78 4.79 4.86
C GLU A 272 26.71 6.27 4.56
N THR A 273 26.25 6.63 3.33
CA THR A 273 26.18 8.02 2.87
C THR A 273 24.75 8.48 2.54
N HIS A 274 24.54 9.78 2.60
CA HIS A 274 23.30 10.41 2.16
C HIS A 274 23.02 10.14 0.68
N ASP A 275 24.06 10.12 -0.15
CA ASP A 275 23.92 9.91 -1.59
C ASP A 275 23.47 8.48 -1.95
N GLN A 276 23.93 7.47 -1.22
CA GLN A 276 23.39 6.10 -1.40
C GLN A 276 21.87 6.06 -1.18
N LEU A 277 21.39 6.72 -0.13
CA LEU A 277 19.96 6.79 0.14
C LEU A 277 19.22 7.61 -0.93
N ARG A 278 19.80 8.73 -1.41
CA ARG A 278 19.22 9.56 -2.48
C ARG A 278 19.04 8.77 -3.77
N HIS A 279 20.07 8.06 -4.23
CA HIS A 279 20.01 7.23 -5.45
C HIS A 279 18.96 6.12 -5.32
N HIS A 280 19.01 5.35 -4.23
CA HIS A 280 18.03 4.28 -4.03
C HIS A 280 16.58 4.80 -3.95
N LEU A 281 16.38 5.95 -3.31
CA LEU A 281 15.07 6.59 -3.22
C LEU A 281 14.58 7.07 -4.60
N ALA A 282 15.47 7.65 -5.42
CA ALA A 282 15.15 8.07 -6.78
C ALA A 282 14.73 6.87 -7.65
N ASP A 283 15.49 5.77 -7.60
CA ASP A 283 15.15 4.53 -8.32
C ASP A 283 13.81 3.96 -7.87
N PHE A 284 13.59 3.92 -6.54
CA PHE A 284 12.32 3.44 -5.99
C PHE A 284 11.13 4.29 -6.44
N ILE A 285 11.24 5.62 -6.40
CA ILE A 285 10.18 6.55 -6.83
C ILE A 285 9.92 6.44 -8.32
N SER A 286 10.97 6.31 -9.13
CA SER A 286 10.84 6.04 -10.56
C SER A 286 10.08 4.75 -10.80
N ALA A 287 10.49 3.65 -10.19
CA ALA A 287 9.80 2.37 -10.29
C ALA A 287 8.34 2.45 -9.78
N TYR A 288 8.09 3.17 -8.69
CA TYR A 288 6.75 3.36 -8.15
C TYR A 288 5.84 4.11 -9.12
N ASN A 289 6.31 5.20 -9.71
CA ASN A 289 5.49 6.05 -10.57
C ASN A 289 5.27 5.46 -11.98
N PHE A 290 6.28 4.76 -12.53
CA PHE A 290 6.28 4.36 -13.94
C PHE A 290 6.14 2.86 -14.18
N ALA A 291 6.49 2.02 -13.20
CA ALA A 291 6.45 0.57 -13.37
C ALA A 291 5.45 -0.14 -12.45
N ARG A 292 5.22 0.38 -11.24
CA ARG A 292 4.36 -0.27 -10.27
C ARG A 292 2.88 -0.12 -10.59
N ARG A 293 2.21 -1.23 -10.88
CA ARG A 293 0.77 -1.28 -11.15
C ARG A 293 -0.02 -1.35 -9.86
N LEU A 294 -0.97 -0.42 -9.68
CA LEU A 294 -1.74 -0.27 -8.45
C LEU A 294 -3.19 -0.76 -8.61
N LYS A 295 -3.64 -1.58 -7.67
CA LYS A 295 -5.06 -2.00 -7.61
C LYS A 295 -6.02 -0.81 -7.52
N THR A 296 -5.68 0.22 -6.77
CA THR A 296 -6.50 1.43 -6.61
C THR A 296 -6.68 2.20 -7.92
N LEU A 297 -5.78 2.00 -8.88
CA LEU A 297 -5.82 2.56 -10.23
C LEU A 297 -6.26 1.52 -11.29
N LYS A 298 -6.89 0.42 -10.84
CA LYS A 298 -7.36 -0.68 -11.71
C LYS A 298 -6.25 -1.33 -12.56
N GLY A 299 -5.04 -1.42 -12.01
CA GLY A 299 -3.89 -2.02 -12.65
C GLY A 299 -3.04 -1.05 -13.49
N LEU A 300 -3.35 0.24 -13.48
CA LEU A 300 -2.51 1.26 -14.08
C LEU A 300 -1.37 1.66 -13.13
N THR A 301 -0.27 2.11 -13.69
CA THR A 301 0.75 2.84 -12.93
C THR A 301 0.25 4.26 -12.61
N PRO A 302 0.82 4.96 -11.64
CA PRO A 302 0.51 6.37 -11.40
C PRO A 302 0.61 7.23 -12.65
N TYR A 303 1.65 7.03 -13.46
CA TYR A 303 1.86 7.80 -14.69
C TYR A 303 0.89 7.44 -15.82
N GLU A 304 0.61 6.16 -16.05
CA GLU A 304 -0.44 5.73 -16.99
C GLU A 304 -1.80 6.34 -16.63
N HIS A 305 -2.09 6.45 -15.33
CA HIS A 305 -3.31 7.12 -14.87
C HIS A 305 -3.30 8.62 -15.17
N ILE A 306 -2.14 9.30 -15.08
CA ILE A 306 -1.99 10.71 -15.47
C ILE A 306 -2.29 10.87 -16.96
N CYS A 307 -1.71 10.05 -17.84
CA CYS A 307 -1.99 10.06 -19.27
C CYS A 307 -3.48 9.82 -19.58
N GLN A 308 -4.10 8.86 -18.88
CA GLN A 308 -5.54 8.62 -19.04
C GLN A 308 -6.40 9.80 -18.53
N ALA A 309 -5.97 10.48 -17.47
CA ALA A 309 -6.65 11.67 -16.96
C ALA A 309 -6.55 12.84 -17.95
N TRP A 310 -5.40 13.01 -18.60
CA TRP A 310 -5.21 14.02 -19.65
C TRP A 310 -6.15 13.81 -20.82
N THR A 311 -6.29 12.60 -21.31
CA THR A 311 -7.24 12.30 -22.40
C THR A 311 -8.70 12.68 -22.07
N LYS A 312 -9.09 12.60 -20.78
CA LYS A 312 -10.45 12.91 -20.33
C LYS A 312 -10.66 14.38 -19.94
N GLN A 313 -9.62 15.05 -19.45
CA GLN A 313 -9.69 16.40 -18.88
C GLN A 313 -8.42 17.20 -19.23
N PRO A 314 -8.15 17.48 -20.52
CA PRO A 314 -6.91 18.17 -20.95
C PRO A 314 -6.79 19.57 -20.33
N ASP A 315 -7.90 20.27 -20.08
CA ASP A 315 -7.91 21.64 -19.51
C ASP A 315 -7.25 21.73 -18.10
N ARG A 316 -7.08 20.60 -17.41
CA ARG A 316 -6.39 20.54 -16.13
C ARG A 316 -4.88 20.45 -16.24
N PHE A 317 -4.38 20.26 -17.46
CA PHE A 317 -2.97 20.04 -17.72
C PHE A 317 -2.29 21.30 -18.24
N ILE A 318 -1.01 21.41 -17.92
CA ILE A 318 -0.13 22.49 -18.40
C ILE A 318 0.65 22.00 -19.61
N LEU A 319 0.99 20.70 -19.61
CA LEU A 319 1.77 20.04 -20.66
C LEU A 319 1.11 18.71 -21.02
N ASP A 320 1.32 18.26 -22.25
CA ASP A 320 0.92 16.92 -22.68
C ASP A 320 1.85 15.87 -22.03
N PRO A 321 1.33 15.02 -21.12
CA PRO A 321 2.16 14.04 -20.44
C PRO A 321 2.66 12.92 -21.36
N THR A 322 2.05 12.72 -22.55
CA THR A 322 2.44 11.63 -23.46
C THR A 322 3.77 11.90 -24.13
N HIS A 323 4.21 13.14 -24.19
CA HIS A 323 5.50 13.55 -24.72
C HIS A 323 6.63 13.62 -23.67
N GLN A 324 6.29 13.52 -22.40
CA GLN A 324 7.28 13.43 -21.32
C GLN A 324 7.61 11.97 -21.06
N MET A 325 8.65 11.43 -21.69
CA MET A 325 9.25 10.17 -21.27
C MET A 325 10.26 10.47 -20.16
N PRO A 326 9.95 10.13 -18.89
CA PRO A 326 10.91 10.31 -17.81
C PRO A 326 12.07 9.32 -18.01
N GLY A 327 13.28 9.82 -18.00
CA GLY A 327 14.50 9.00 -18.06
C GLY A 327 15.27 9.00 -19.37
N LEU A 328 14.82 9.70 -20.41
CA LEU A 328 15.59 9.85 -21.66
C LEU A 328 16.28 11.22 -21.80
N ASN A 329 16.02 12.16 -20.89
CA ASN A 329 16.62 13.49 -20.90
C ASN A 329 17.11 13.87 -19.49
N SER A 330 18.10 13.17 -19.00
CA SER A 330 18.94 13.63 -17.89
C SER A 330 20.38 13.65 -18.32
#